data_36c867e36e8a4a4e68194e5b87bd1345
#
_entry.id   36c867e36e8a4a4e68194e5b87bd1345
#
_cell.length_a   1.000
_cell.length_b   1.000
_cell.length_c   1.000
_cell.angle_alpha   90.00
_cell.angle_beta   90.00
_cell.angle_gamma   90.00
#
_symmetry.space_group_name_H-M   'P 1'
#
loop_
_entity.id
_entity.type
_entity.pdbx_description
1 polymer ?
#
loop_
_entity_poly.entity_id
_entity_poly.type
_entity_poly.pdbx_seq_one_letter_code
_entity_poly.pdbx_strand_id
1 'polypeptide(L)'
;MDCKNMGFATRQIHAGKHDNGVGALCTPIYQTSTFEFDTVQQGGARFAGQEEGYIYSRLGNPSLTQVEEKLAALEGGEAALATASGMGAISSALWSSVEAGDEIVASDTLYGCTFALLNHGMSKFGVGVKFVDFADLAAVKAALTEKTKVVYLETPCNPTLKVVDIAEVAKIAHEYNKNIRVIVDNTFCSPYIQQPLSLGADVVVHSATKYINGHGDVIAGFVISDAEFIGKCRMFGLKDMTGAVMSPFNAFLIARGLKTLDIRMERHSANAMKVAEFLHDHPAIDKVYYPGLEDFEGHEIAKKQMKLYGGMMSIELKADRDAVAHALNKLQLGTIAVSLGDAETLVEHAASMTHSTYTPEELKASGISEGLVRISVGLEDPDDIIADLKAVLDTLV
;
A
#
# COMPACT_ATOMS: atom_id res chain seq x y z
N MET A 1 24.71 6.83 -11.14
CA MET A 1 24.03 7.03 -12.45
C MET A 1 22.70 7.74 -12.16
N ASP A 2 22.49 8.91 -12.71
CA ASP A 2 21.17 9.58 -12.61
C ASP A 2 20.17 8.85 -13.51
N CYS A 3 19.14 8.26 -12.91
CA CYS A 3 18.11 7.49 -13.60
C CYS A 3 16.77 8.24 -13.70
N LYS A 4 16.69 9.50 -13.26
CA LYS A 4 15.41 10.25 -13.14
C LYS A 4 14.62 10.30 -14.45
N ASN A 5 15.31 10.43 -15.59
CA ASN A 5 14.69 10.55 -16.91
C ASN A 5 14.61 9.22 -17.68
N MET A 6 14.91 8.09 -17.03
CA MET A 6 14.85 6.77 -17.66
C MET A 6 13.48 6.11 -17.46
N GLY A 7 13.16 5.14 -18.32
CA GLY A 7 11.94 4.35 -18.18
C GLY A 7 11.85 3.59 -16.87
N PHE A 8 10.64 3.21 -16.47
CA PHE A 8 10.37 2.55 -15.19
C PHE A 8 11.24 1.30 -14.98
N ALA A 9 11.30 0.39 -15.97
CA ALA A 9 12.10 -0.84 -15.92
C ALA A 9 13.59 -0.57 -15.65
N THR A 10 14.16 0.50 -16.21
CA THR A 10 15.55 0.90 -15.94
C THR A 10 15.70 1.46 -14.52
N ARG A 11 14.77 2.31 -14.08
CA ARG A 11 14.78 2.88 -12.73
C ARG A 11 14.67 1.80 -11.65
N GLN A 12 13.76 0.83 -11.79
CA GLN A 12 13.61 -0.24 -10.80
C GLN A 12 14.86 -1.12 -10.64
N ILE A 13 15.68 -1.23 -11.68
CA ILE A 13 16.93 -1.99 -11.63
C ILE A 13 18.08 -1.12 -11.08
N HIS A 14 18.24 0.11 -11.56
CA HIS A 14 19.45 0.90 -11.39
C HIS A 14 19.35 2.04 -10.37
N ALA A 15 18.18 2.60 -10.07
CA ALA A 15 18.07 3.68 -9.11
C ALA A 15 18.52 3.24 -7.70
N GLY A 16 19.10 4.16 -6.94
CA GLY A 16 19.64 3.92 -5.60
C GLY A 16 20.91 3.07 -5.56
N LYS A 17 21.57 2.84 -6.71
CA LYS A 17 22.82 2.07 -6.74
C LYS A 17 24.03 2.97 -6.47
N HIS A 18 24.72 2.72 -5.36
CA HIS A 18 25.93 3.41 -4.94
C HIS A 18 27.19 2.55 -5.14
N ASP A 19 28.34 3.21 -5.17
CA ASP A 19 29.64 2.53 -5.03
C ASP A 19 29.71 1.91 -3.62
N ASN A 20 30.08 0.66 -3.57
CA ASN A 20 30.23 -0.11 -2.33
C ASN A 20 31.69 -0.42 -1.99
N GLY A 21 32.63 0.21 -2.68
CA GLY A 21 34.07 0.11 -2.44
C GLY A 21 34.73 -1.23 -2.88
N VAL A 22 33.91 -2.24 -3.24
CA VAL A 22 34.42 -3.57 -3.65
C VAL A 22 33.83 -4.03 -4.99
N GLY A 23 33.09 -3.19 -5.68
CA GLY A 23 32.51 -3.48 -6.99
C GLY A 23 31.41 -4.56 -6.98
N ALA A 24 30.78 -4.85 -5.83
CA ALA A 24 29.68 -5.81 -5.78
C ALA A 24 28.50 -5.33 -6.62
N LEU A 25 27.98 -6.21 -7.49
CA LEU A 25 26.83 -5.88 -8.35
C LEU A 25 25.54 -5.63 -7.54
N CYS A 26 25.30 -6.44 -6.52
CA CYS A 26 24.23 -6.23 -5.54
C CYS A 26 24.77 -5.38 -4.40
N THR A 27 23.91 -4.49 -3.85
CA THR A 27 24.27 -3.74 -2.64
C THR A 27 24.51 -4.72 -1.50
N PRO A 28 25.62 -4.62 -0.77
CA PRO A 28 25.90 -5.44 0.40
C PRO A 28 24.84 -5.22 1.50
N ILE A 29 24.67 -6.22 2.34
CA ILE A 29 23.83 -6.12 3.54
C ILE A 29 24.68 -5.54 4.67
N TYR A 30 24.46 -4.28 5.02
CA TYR A 30 25.15 -3.62 6.12
C TYR A 30 24.43 -3.93 7.45
N GLN A 31 24.60 -5.15 7.94
CA GLN A 31 23.93 -5.65 9.14
C GLN A 31 24.65 -5.15 10.40
N THR A 32 24.49 -3.87 10.68
CA THR A 32 25.08 -3.21 11.86
C THR A 32 24.05 -2.29 12.52
N SER A 33 24.12 -2.10 13.83
CA SER A 33 23.32 -1.14 14.57
C SER A 33 23.93 0.26 14.60
N THR A 34 25.26 0.35 14.57
CA THR A 34 26.02 1.60 14.71
C THR A 34 27.17 1.68 13.72
N PHE A 35 27.69 2.88 13.51
CA PHE A 35 28.81 3.16 12.63
C PHE A 35 29.92 3.87 13.41
N GLU A 36 31.17 3.58 13.10
CA GLU A 36 32.34 4.16 13.72
C GLU A 36 32.55 5.60 13.26
N PHE A 37 33.18 6.41 14.10
CA PHE A 37 33.66 7.75 13.79
C PHE A 37 35.18 7.77 13.91
N ASP A 38 35.85 8.48 13.01
CA ASP A 38 37.30 8.64 13.08
C ASP A 38 37.73 9.46 14.30
N THR A 39 36.86 10.41 14.71
CA THR A 39 37.11 11.28 15.87
C THR A 39 35.81 11.62 16.61
N VAL A 40 35.91 12.04 17.88
CA VAL A 40 34.80 12.56 18.66
C VAL A 40 34.16 13.79 17.99
N GLN A 41 34.98 14.63 17.36
CA GLN A 41 34.51 15.83 16.65
C GLN A 41 33.69 15.45 15.41
N GLN A 42 34.08 14.42 14.67
CA GLN A 42 33.32 13.90 13.55
C GLN A 42 31.95 13.38 14.02
N GLY A 43 31.93 12.61 15.11
CA GLY A 43 30.66 12.16 15.70
C GLY A 43 29.73 13.32 16.03
N GLY A 44 30.28 14.37 16.68
CA GLY A 44 29.53 15.59 16.98
C GLY A 44 29.01 16.30 15.75
N ALA A 45 29.82 16.44 14.70
CA ALA A 45 29.45 17.08 13.43
C ALA A 45 28.32 16.32 12.71
N ARG A 46 28.37 14.98 12.68
CA ARG A 46 27.29 14.16 12.10
C ARG A 46 25.97 14.27 12.87
N PHE A 47 26.02 14.25 14.21
CA PHE A 47 24.81 14.48 15.03
C PHE A 47 24.22 15.89 14.85
N ALA A 48 25.06 16.89 14.61
CA ALA A 48 24.65 18.26 14.34
C ALA A 48 24.21 18.51 12.88
N GLY A 49 24.27 17.49 12.00
CA GLY A 49 23.95 17.64 10.58
C GLY A 49 24.96 18.49 9.78
N GLN A 50 26.17 18.68 10.31
CA GLN A 50 27.26 19.47 9.68
C GLN A 50 28.17 18.62 8.78
N GLU A 51 28.13 17.30 8.95
CA GLU A 51 28.83 16.33 8.12
C GLU A 51 27.86 15.19 7.77
N GLU A 52 27.84 14.80 6.49
CA GLU A 52 27.07 13.66 6.02
C GLU A 52 27.72 12.34 6.47
N GLY A 53 26.89 11.32 6.72
CA GLY A 53 27.36 9.99 7.07
C GLY A 53 26.37 9.23 7.94
N TYR A 54 26.67 7.96 8.14
CA TYR A 54 25.85 7.08 8.97
C TYR A 54 26.29 7.19 10.43
N ILE A 55 25.32 7.09 11.35
CA ILE A 55 25.50 7.18 12.78
C ILE A 55 24.98 5.89 13.44
N TYR A 56 23.73 5.59 13.19
CA TYR A 56 22.96 4.51 13.79
C TYR A 56 21.85 4.05 12.84
N SER A 57 21.66 2.75 12.68
CA SER A 57 20.76 2.21 11.63
C SER A 57 19.30 2.64 11.77
N ARG A 58 18.84 3.10 12.94
CA ARG A 58 17.51 3.70 13.09
C ARG A 58 17.40 5.04 12.35
N LEU A 59 18.50 5.77 12.19
CA LEU A 59 18.55 7.05 11.47
C LEU A 59 18.84 6.89 10.00
N GLY A 60 19.64 5.89 9.65
CA GLY A 60 20.03 5.58 8.27
C GLY A 60 20.99 4.41 8.22
N ASN A 61 20.95 3.67 7.09
CA ASN A 61 21.82 2.53 6.84
C ASN A 61 21.99 2.40 5.32
N PRO A 62 23.19 2.07 4.79
CA PRO A 62 23.42 2.02 3.35
C PRO A 62 22.48 1.08 2.58
N SER A 63 22.08 -0.06 3.20
CA SER A 63 21.11 -0.98 2.60
C SER A 63 19.71 -0.37 2.51
N LEU A 64 19.32 0.43 3.51
CA LEU A 64 18.03 1.13 3.52
C LEU A 64 18.04 2.29 2.54
N THR A 65 19.11 3.10 2.53
CA THR A 65 19.26 4.24 1.61
C THR A 65 19.05 3.82 0.15
N GLN A 66 19.60 2.66 -0.24
CA GLN A 66 19.40 2.15 -1.60
C GLN A 66 17.93 1.93 -1.97
N VAL A 67 17.14 1.29 -1.10
CA VAL A 67 15.73 1.01 -1.39
C VAL A 67 14.87 2.26 -1.26
N GLU A 68 15.22 3.17 -0.36
CA GLU A 68 14.57 4.47 -0.21
C GLU A 68 14.71 5.30 -1.49
N GLU A 69 15.92 5.48 -2.01
CA GLU A 69 16.16 6.20 -3.26
C GLU A 69 15.49 5.52 -4.46
N LYS A 70 15.48 4.19 -4.48
CA LYS A 70 14.80 3.43 -5.53
C LYS A 70 13.30 3.69 -5.50
N LEU A 71 12.65 3.58 -4.35
CA LEU A 71 11.20 3.82 -4.21
C LEU A 71 10.85 5.27 -4.51
N ALA A 72 11.64 6.25 -4.05
CA ALA A 72 11.46 7.65 -4.40
C ALA A 72 11.48 7.85 -5.92
N ALA A 73 12.47 7.26 -6.61
CA ALA A 73 12.58 7.34 -8.06
C ALA A 73 11.41 6.66 -8.80
N LEU A 74 10.84 5.58 -8.27
CA LEU A 74 9.72 4.85 -8.88
C LEU A 74 8.39 5.56 -8.69
N GLU A 75 8.12 6.11 -7.51
CA GLU A 75 6.92 6.90 -7.22
C GLU A 75 6.98 8.34 -7.74
N GLY A 76 8.17 8.82 -8.11
CA GLY A 76 8.36 10.20 -8.55
C GLY A 76 8.48 11.22 -7.40
N GLY A 77 8.79 10.75 -6.18
CA GLY A 77 9.07 11.60 -5.02
C GLY A 77 10.54 12.06 -4.95
N GLU A 78 10.81 13.04 -4.10
CA GLU A 78 12.16 13.53 -3.85
C GLU A 78 12.94 12.60 -2.93
N ALA A 79 12.25 12.00 -1.93
CA ALA A 79 12.83 11.10 -0.96
C ALA A 79 11.83 10.03 -0.51
N ALA A 80 12.33 8.98 0.16
CA ALA A 80 11.52 7.96 0.82
C ALA A 80 12.08 7.60 2.19
N LEU A 81 11.23 7.02 3.03
CA LEU A 81 11.56 6.46 4.33
C LEU A 81 11.13 5.00 4.38
N ALA A 82 12.08 4.11 4.63
CA ALA A 82 11.84 2.69 4.86
C ALA A 82 11.41 2.43 6.32
N THR A 83 10.38 1.63 6.51
CA THR A 83 9.86 1.25 7.83
C THR A 83 9.65 -0.26 7.93
N ALA A 84 9.58 -0.79 9.16
CA ALA A 84 9.44 -2.22 9.42
C ALA A 84 8.07 -2.81 9.02
N SER A 85 7.08 -1.98 8.71
CA SER A 85 5.75 -2.41 8.27
C SER A 85 4.99 -1.27 7.59
N GLY A 86 3.93 -1.61 6.83
CA GLY A 86 3.01 -0.60 6.28
C GLY A 86 2.40 0.27 7.36
N MET A 87 1.99 -0.31 8.50
CA MET A 87 1.50 0.47 9.63
C MET A 87 2.56 1.38 10.24
N GLY A 88 3.84 0.98 10.21
CA GLY A 88 4.97 1.84 10.60
C GLY A 88 5.11 3.05 9.68
N ALA A 89 4.89 2.87 8.37
CA ALA A 89 4.88 3.96 7.40
C ALA A 89 3.70 4.92 7.64
N ILE A 90 2.48 4.39 7.72
CA ILE A 90 1.25 5.15 7.96
C ILE A 90 1.36 5.94 9.27
N SER A 91 1.74 5.28 10.37
CA SER A 91 1.89 5.92 11.67
C SER A 91 2.96 7.03 11.65
N SER A 92 4.12 6.77 11.02
CA SER A 92 5.19 7.77 10.93
C SER A 92 4.77 9.00 10.13
N ALA A 93 4.04 8.81 9.01
CA ALA A 93 3.51 9.90 8.20
C ALA A 93 2.45 10.71 8.97
N LEU A 94 1.48 10.03 9.61
CA LEU A 94 0.39 10.69 10.33
C LEU A 94 0.91 11.48 11.55
N TRP A 95 1.76 10.87 12.41
CA TRP A 95 2.35 11.57 13.56
C TRP A 95 3.20 12.77 13.16
N SER A 96 3.81 12.71 11.96
CA SER A 96 4.56 13.84 11.42
C SER A 96 3.68 14.94 10.83
N SER A 97 2.39 14.69 10.62
CA SER A 97 1.47 15.60 9.92
C SER A 97 0.54 16.37 10.87
N VAL A 98 0.24 15.83 12.06
CA VAL A 98 -0.79 16.39 12.96
C VAL A 98 -0.29 16.56 14.38
N GLU A 99 -0.95 17.47 15.09
CA GLU A 99 -0.79 17.73 16.52
C GLU A 99 -2.16 17.62 17.24
N ALA A 100 -2.14 17.65 18.59
CA ALA A 100 -3.37 17.67 19.37
C ALA A 100 -4.23 18.89 19.01
N GLY A 101 -5.50 18.66 18.67
CA GLY A 101 -6.45 19.70 18.22
C GLY A 101 -6.60 19.81 16.70
N ASP A 102 -5.72 19.18 15.93
CA ASP A 102 -5.84 19.07 14.48
C ASP A 102 -6.90 18.03 14.05
N GLU A 103 -7.29 18.06 12.79
CA GLU A 103 -8.28 17.15 12.21
C GLU A 103 -7.71 16.41 10.98
N ILE A 104 -8.14 15.14 10.85
CA ILE A 104 -7.93 14.30 9.66
C ILE A 104 -9.29 14.06 9.01
N VAL A 105 -9.42 14.28 7.72
CA VAL A 105 -10.53 13.81 6.89
C VAL A 105 -10.07 12.54 6.18
N ALA A 106 -10.71 11.42 6.44
CA ALA A 106 -10.31 10.12 5.93
C ALA A 106 -11.44 9.47 5.14
N SER A 107 -11.09 8.67 4.12
CA SER A 107 -12.09 7.82 3.46
C SER A 107 -12.75 6.89 4.49
N ASP A 108 -14.04 6.65 4.32
CA ASP A 108 -14.81 5.71 5.14
C ASP A 108 -14.45 4.24 4.87
N THR A 109 -13.81 3.99 3.75
CA THR A 109 -13.34 2.66 3.33
C THR A 109 -11.83 2.61 3.39
N LEU A 110 -11.28 1.97 4.42
CA LEU A 110 -9.84 1.87 4.69
C LEU A 110 -9.48 0.47 5.18
N TYR A 111 -8.20 0.13 5.05
CA TYR A 111 -7.63 -1.03 5.73
C TYR A 111 -7.94 -1.00 7.24
N GLY A 112 -8.40 -2.12 7.80
CA GLY A 112 -8.91 -2.17 9.17
C GLY A 112 -7.96 -1.66 10.25
N CYS A 113 -6.64 -1.91 10.12
CA CYS A 113 -5.67 -1.37 11.09
C CYS A 113 -5.48 0.14 10.94
N THR A 114 -5.61 0.71 9.74
CA THR A 114 -5.57 2.16 9.51
C THR A 114 -6.81 2.81 10.13
N PHE A 115 -7.99 2.23 9.90
CA PHE A 115 -9.22 2.67 10.55
C PHE A 115 -9.08 2.65 12.09
N ALA A 116 -8.58 1.55 12.66
CA ALA A 116 -8.37 1.43 14.09
C ALA A 116 -7.37 2.46 14.64
N LEU A 117 -6.26 2.72 13.91
CA LEU A 117 -5.28 3.75 14.28
C LEU A 117 -5.96 5.13 14.32
N LEU A 118 -6.72 5.49 13.30
CA LEU A 118 -7.40 6.78 13.21
C LEU A 118 -8.49 6.89 14.28
N ASN A 119 -9.41 5.92 14.34
CA ASN A 119 -10.60 5.97 15.18
C ASN A 119 -10.31 5.79 16.68
N HIS A 120 -9.36 4.92 17.03
CA HIS A 120 -9.06 4.58 18.43
C HIS A 120 -7.68 5.03 18.88
N GLY A 121 -6.71 5.11 17.99
CA GLY A 121 -5.34 5.51 18.31
C GLY A 121 -5.21 7.03 18.41
N MET A 122 -5.32 7.72 17.28
CA MET A 122 -5.06 9.16 17.17
C MET A 122 -6.05 10.00 17.99
N SER A 123 -7.31 9.57 18.10
CA SER A 123 -8.33 10.22 18.92
C SER A 123 -7.96 10.31 20.41
N LYS A 124 -7.22 9.33 20.96
CA LYS A 124 -6.72 9.37 22.34
C LYS A 124 -5.73 10.51 22.60
N PHE A 125 -5.09 11.00 21.55
CA PHE A 125 -4.10 12.08 21.61
C PHE A 125 -4.68 13.42 21.13
N GLY A 126 -6.01 13.52 21.07
CA GLY A 126 -6.70 14.77 20.78
C GLY A 126 -6.74 15.15 19.31
N VAL A 127 -6.48 14.22 18.37
CA VAL A 127 -6.64 14.42 16.94
C VAL A 127 -8.07 14.08 16.54
N GLY A 128 -8.80 15.03 15.92
CA GLY A 128 -10.14 14.79 15.38
C GLY A 128 -10.07 13.97 14.09
N VAL A 129 -10.98 13.01 13.92
CA VAL A 129 -11.07 12.24 12.66
C VAL A 129 -12.50 12.24 12.14
N LYS A 130 -12.67 12.54 10.84
CA LYS A 130 -13.94 12.47 10.12
C LYS A 130 -13.82 11.47 9.01
N PHE A 131 -14.65 10.43 9.03
CA PHE A 131 -14.76 9.47 7.95
C PHE A 131 -15.84 9.90 6.96
N VAL A 132 -15.52 9.92 5.67
CA VAL A 132 -16.38 10.45 4.60
C VAL A 132 -16.29 9.54 3.38
N ASP A 133 -17.39 9.37 2.67
CA ASP A 133 -17.36 8.73 1.35
C ASP A 133 -16.64 9.62 0.33
N PHE A 134 -15.48 9.19 -0.13
CA PHE A 134 -14.68 9.95 -1.09
C PHE A 134 -15.16 9.82 -2.54
N ALA A 135 -16.17 9.01 -2.83
CA ALA A 135 -16.90 9.09 -4.09
C ALA A 135 -17.83 10.31 -4.13
N ASP A 136 -18.26 10.81 -2.97
CA ASP A 136 -18.99 12.08 -2.85
C ASP A 136 -18.02 13.25 -2.60
N LEU A 137 -17.54 13.86 -3.67
CA LEU A 137 -16.64 15.02 -3.60
C LEU A 137 -17.24 16.21 -2.86
N ALA A 138 -18.58 16.36 -2.84
CA ALA A 138 -19.25 17.43 -2.09
C ALA A 138 -19.17 17.16 -0.58
N ALA A 139 -19.31 15.90 -0.16
CA ALA A 139 -19.13 15.49 1.24
C ALA A 139 -17.68 15.69 1.69
N VAL A 140 -16.67 15.35 0.84
CA VAL A 140 -15.27 15.63 1.12
C VAL A 140 -15.04 17.11 1.37
N LYS A 141 -15.53 17.97 0.48
CA LYS A 141 -15.42 19.43 0.61
C LYS A 141 -16.08 19.95 1.89
N ALA A 142 -17.26 19.45 2.22
CA ALA A 142 -18.00 19.87 3.41
C ALA A 142 -17.35 19.43 4.74
N ALA A 143 -16.55 18.35 4.71
CA ALA A 143 -15.86 17.85 5.89
C ALA A 143 -14.62 18.67 6.28
N LEU A 144 -14.02 19.44 5.34
CA LEU A 144 -12.83 20.24 5.58
C LEU A 144 -13.10 21.40 6.53
N THR A 145 -12.17 21.67 7.43
CA THR A 145 -12.19 22.80 8.36
C THR A 145 -10.80 23.44 8.47
N GLU A 146 -10.69 24.58 9.14
CA GLU A 146 -9.40 25.24 9.42
C GLU A 146 -8.42 24.34 10.21
N LYS A 147 -8.96 23.35 10.94
CA LYS A 147 -8.16 22.38 11.71
C LYS A 147 -7.70 21.21 10.86
N THR A 148 -8.25 21.01 9.66
CA THR A 148 -7.86 19.91 8.79
C THR A 148 -6.42 20.06 8.33
N LYS A 149 -5.58 19.07 8.63
CA LYS A 149 -4.16 18.99 8.23
C LYS A 149 -3.90 17.86 7.25
N VAL A 150 -4.74 16.82 7.30
CA VAL A 150 -4.57 15.63 6.47
C VAL A 150 -5.89 15.26 5.82
N VAL A 151 -5.83 14.91 4.54
CA VAL A 151 -6.81 14.13 3.81
C VAL A 151 -6.18 12.79 3.50
N TYR A 152 -6.76 11.70 4.02
CA TYR A 152 -6.20 10.35 3.91
C TYR A 152 -7.12 9.43 3.14
N LEU A 153 -6.58 8.76 2.10
CA LEU A 153 -7.33 7.82 1.28
C LEU A 153 -6.50 6.60 0.89
N GLU A 154 -7.22 5.52 0.59
CA GLU A 154 -6.72 4.30 -0.01
C GLU A 154 -7.48 4.06 -1.33
N THR A 155 -6.78 3.77 -2.42
CA THR A 155 -7.44 3.52 -3.71
C THR A 155 -6.57 2.67 -4.66
N PRO A 156 -7.15 1.54 -5.20
CA PRO A 156 -8.45 0.94 -4.84
C PRO A 156 -8.52 0.49 -3.38
N CYS A 157 -9.71 0.55 -2.76
CA CYS A 157 -9.90 0.22 -1.35
C CYS A 157 -10.14 -1.27 -1.10
N ASN A 158 -9.73 -1.77 0.06
CA ASN A 158 -10.08 -3.10 0.55
C ASN A 158 -11.46 -3.07 1.27
N PRO A 159 -12.39 -4.03 1.07
CA PRO A 159 -12.27 -5.17 0.15
C PRO A 159 -12.95 -4.96 -1.23
N THR A 160 -13.80 -3.95 -1.40
CA THR A 160 -14.69 -3.79 -2.57
C THR A 160 -14.04 -3.12 -3.78
N LEU A 161 -12.76 -2.82 -3.70
CA LEU A 161 -11.96 -2.21 -4.77
C LEU A 161 -12.48 -0.82 -5.24
N LYS A 162 -13.28 -0.14 -4.41
CA LYS A 162 -13.77 1.20 -4.73
C LYS A 162 -12.62 2.12 -5.13
N VAL A 163 -12.77 2.80 -6.26
CA VAL A 163 -11.74 3.70 -6.81
C VAL A 163 -12.11 5.14 -6.52
N VAL A 164 -11.16 5.89 -5.97
CA VAL A 164 -11.29 7.32 -5.67
C VAL A 164 -10.48 8.12 -6.67
N ASP A 165 -11.01 9.22 -7.21
CA ASP A 165 -10.28 10.15 -8.07
C ASP A 165 -9.30 10.99 -7.23
N ILE A 166 -8.04 10.57 -7.24
CA ILE A 166 -6.97 11.22 -6.46
C ILE A 166 -6.84 12.70 -6.85
N ALA A 167 -6.91 13.01 -8.13
CA ALA A 167 -6.69 14.37 -8.62
C ALA A 167 -7.79 15.34 -8.16
N GLU A 168 -9.06 14.89 -8.17
CA GLU A 168 -10.17 15.75 -7.72
C GLU A 168 -10.14 15.92 -6.19
N VAL A 169 -9.82 14.87 -5.42
CA VAL A 169 -9.68 14.99 -3.96
C VAL A 169 -8.51 15.91 -3.59
N ALA A 170 -7.35 15.74 -4.23
CA ALA A 170 -6.19 16.62 -3.99
C ALA A 170 -6.50 18.08 -4.32
N LYS A 171 -7.15 18.32 -5.45
CA LYS A 171 -7.59 19.67 -5.85
C LYS A 171 -8.52 20.30 -4.82
N ILE A 172 -9.54 19.57 -4.34
CA ILE A 172 -10.49 20.07 -3.32
C ILE A 172 -9.74 20.42 -2.02
N ALA A 173 -8.83 19.56 -1.57
CA ALA A 173 -8.05 19.79 -0.35
C ALA A 173 -7.16 21.04 -0.48
N HIS A 174 -6.41 21.17 -1.57
CA HIS A 174 -5.48 22.28 -1.79
C HIS A 174 -6.16 23.60 -2.13
N GLU A 175 -7.32 23.59 -2.80
CA GLU A 175 -8.15 24.79 -2.99
C GLU A 175 -8.69 25.33 -1.66
N TYR A 176 -9.01 24.42 -0.72
CA TYR A 176 -9.44 24.82 0.63
C TYR A 176 -8.25 25.39 1.43
N ASN A 177 -7.16 24.64 1.52
CA ASN A 177 -5.92 25.09 2.16
C ASN A 177 -4.73 24.31 1.58
N LYS A 178 -3.81 25.00 0.92
CA LYS A 178 -2.61 24.42 0.30
C LYS A 178 -1.67 23.68 1.25
N ASN A 179 -1.84 23.86 2.57
CA ASN A 179 -1.03 23.20 3.59
C ASN A 179 -1.66 21.88 4.09
N ILE A 180 -2.85 21.52 3.61
CA ILE A 180 -3.42 20.18 3.86
C ILE A 180 -2.58 19.18 3.08
N ARG A 181 -2.13 18.12 3.76
CA ARG A 181 -1.42 17.01 3.12
C ARG A 181 -2.40 15.94 2.67
N VAL A 182 -2.38 15.64 1.38
CA VAL A 182 -3.12 14.53 0.80
C VAL A 182 -2.22 13.30 0.84
N ILE A 183 -2.57 12.33 1.69
CA ILE A 183 -1.83 11.07 1.88
C ILE A 183 -2.60 9.94 1.21
N VAL A 184 -1.95 9.25 0.28
CA VAL A 184 -2.54 8.13 -0.47
C VAL A 184 -1.83 6.84 -0.11
N ASP A 185 -2.58 5.84 0.34
CA ASP A 185 -2.10 4.47 0.41
C ASP A 185 -2.22 3.82 -0.97
N ASN A 186 -1.06 3.59 -1.60
CA ASN A 186 -0.94 3.06 -2.97
C ASN A 186 -0.58 1.56 -2.99
N THR A 187 -0.81 0.86 -1.90
CA THR A 187 -0.38 -0.54 -1.70
C THR A 187 -0.93 -1.48 -2.78
N PHE A 188 -2.21 -1.33 -3.18
CA PHE A 188 -2.85 -2.22 -4.16
C PHE A 188 -2.37 -2.02 -5.59
N CYS A 189 -1.88 -0.82 -5.92
CA CYS A 189 -1.41 -0.48 -7.26
C CYS A 189 0.10 -0.66 -7.44
N SER A 190 0.91 -0.43 -6.41
CA SER A 190 2.35 -0.21 -6.54
C SER A 190 2.70 1.01 -7.43
N PRO A 191 3.95 1.51 -7.41
CA PRO A 191 4.35 2.63 -8.27
C PRO A 191 4.32 2.32 -9.78
N TYR A 192 4.15 1.05 -10.15
CA TYR A 192 4.07 0.66 -11.56
C TYR A 192 2.70 0.94 -12.18
N ILE A 193 1.63 0.72 -11.41
CA ILE A 193 0.25 0.89 -11.89
C ILE A 193 -0.23 2.33 -11.70
N GLN A 194 0.04 2.93 -10.55
CA GLN A 194 -0.47 4.25 -10.19
C GLN A 194 0.61 5.07 -9.49
N GLN A 195 0.70 6.35 -9.80
CA GLN A 195 1.66 7.30 -9.20
C GLN A 195 0.93 8.50 -8.60
N PRO A 196 0.45 8.40 -7.35
CA PRO A 196 -0.39 9.43 -6.72
C PRO A 196 0.24 10.82 -6.65
N LEU A 197 1.58 10.92 -6.49
CA LEU A 197 2.26 12.23 -6.49
C LEU A 197 2.04 12.99 -7.80
N SER A 198 2.03 12.28 -8.93
CA SER A 198 1.76 12.90 -10.24
C SER A 198 0.30 13.35 -10.41
N LEU A 199 -0.60 12.86 -9.56
CA LEU A 199 -2.03 13.19 -9.53
C LEU A 199 -2.37 14.26 -8.49
N GLY A 200 -1.36 14.81 -7.81
CA GLY A 200 -1.53 15.89 -6.85
C GLY A 200 -1.53 15.48 -5.37
N ALA A 201 -1.31 14.21 -5.05
CA ALA A 201 -1.04 13.79 -3.68
C ALA A 201 0.30 14.36 -3.18
N ASP A 202 0.43 14.60 -1.88
CA ASP A 202 1.65 15.09 -1.24
C ASP A 202 2.52 13.97 -0.69
N VAL A 203 1.87 12.89 -0.24
CA VAL A 203 2.53 11.76 0.41
C VAL A 203 1.93 10.45 -0.11
N VAL A 204 2.80 9.51 -0.42
CA VAL A 204 2.41 8.13 -0.72
C VAL A 204 2.91 7.22 0.37
N VAL A 205 2.05 6.30 0.83
CA VAL A 205 2.45 5.23 1.74
C VAL A 205 2.25 3.88 1.07
N HIS A 206 3.09 2.91 1.44
CA HIS A 206 3.00 1.54 0.98
C HIS A 206 3.20 0.54 2.11
N SER A 207 2.39 -0.50 2.11
CA SER A 207 2.80 -1.77 2.66
C SER A 207 3.65 -2.50 1.62
N ALA A 208 4.98 -2.38 1.74
CA ALA A 208 5.91 -3.06 0.83
C ALA A 208 5.93 -4.59 1.02
N THR A 209 5.26 -5.09 2.05
CA THR A 209 4.90 -6.49 2.29
C THR A 209 4.21 -7.12 1.08
N LYS A 210 3.49 -6.31 0.28
CA LYS A 210 2.62 -6.71 -0.83
C LYS A 210 3.40 -6.73 -2.15
N TYR A 211 2.86 -6.21 -3.22
CA TYR A 211 3.46 -6.22 -4.57
C TYR A 211 4.90 -5.72 -4.66
N ILE A 212 5.31 -4.75 -3.83
CA ILE A 212 6.67 -4.21 -3.85
C ILE A 212 7.70 -5.32 -3.54
N ASN A 213 7.48 -6.11 -2.50
CA ASN A 213 8.26 -7.31 -2.25
C ASN A 213 7.85 -8.45 -3.21
N GLY A 214 6.56 -8.82 -3.21
CA GLY A 214 5.94 -9.76 -4.14
C GLY A 214 6.34 -11.23 -3.96
N HIS A 215 6.84 -11.62 -2.78
CA HIS A 215 7.35 -12.97 -2.51
C HIS A 215 6.87 -13.54 -1.16
N GLY A 216 5.93 -12.89 -0.46
CA GLY A 216 5.32 -13.38 0.77
C GLY A 216 6.24 -13.52 2.00
N ASP A 217 7.49 -13.06 1.92
CA ASP A 217 8.55 -13.38 2.89
C ASP A 217 9.06 -12.18 3.71
N VAL A 218 8.50 -10.97 3.51
CA VAL A 218 8.93 -9.74 4.19
C VAL A 218 7.75 -8.90 4.64
N ILE A 219 7.82 -8.39 5.87
CA ILE A 219 6.97 -7.29 6.33
C ILE A 219 7.77 -5.99 6.24
N ALA A 220 7.25 -5.00 5.51
CA ALA A 220 7.92 -3.73 5.27
C ALA A 220 6.93 -2.62 4.91
N GLY A 221 7.37 -1.36 5.00
CA GLY A 221 6.60 -0.20 4.56
C GLY A 221 7.49 0.92 4.06
N PHE A 222 6.89 1.85 3.32
CA PHE A 222 7.55 3.07 2.84
C PHE A 222 6.63 4.28 2.92
N VAL A 223 7.24 5.44 3.19
CA VAL A 223 6.66 6.77 2.99
C VAL A 223 7.45 7.46 1.89
N ILE A 224 6.79 8.03 0.91
CA ILE A 224 7.43 8.77 -0.21
C ILE A 224 6.81 10.17 -0.29
N SER A 225 7.65 11.22 -0.42
CA SER A 225 7.20 12.61 -0.47
C SER A 225 8.33 13.54 -0.93
N ASP A 226 8.18 14.85 -0.63
CA ASP A 226 9.27 15.82 -0.64
C ASP A 226 10.34 15.48 0.42
N ALA A 227 11.56 15.97 0.22
CA ALA A 227 12.69 15.67 1.10
C ALA A 227 12.54 16.23 2.51
N GLU A 228 11.90 17.40 2.66
CA GLU A 228 11.67 18.05 3.95
C GLU A 228 10.72 17.21 4.81
N PHE A 229 9.59 16.78 4.24
CA PHE A 229 8.63 15.95 4.96
C PHE A 229 9.22 14.57 5.32
N ILE A 230 9.95 13.94 4.41
CA ILE A 230 10.62 12.67 4.71
C ILE A 230 11.66 12.84 5.82
N GLY A 231 12.39 13.97 5.85
CA GLY A 231 13.28 14.32 6.97
C GLY A 231 12.52 14.39 8.30
N LYS A 232 11.36 15.06 8.32
CA LYS A 232 10.47 15.12 9.50
C LYS A 232 9.94 13.73 9.89
N CYS A 233 9.50 12.92 8.93
CA CYS A 233 9.07 11.54 9.18
C CYS A 233 10.20 10.70 9.77
N ARG A 234 11.43 10.82 9.30
CA ARG A 234 12.60 10.10 9.82
C ARG A 234 12.93 10.50 11.24
N MET A 235 13.02 11.80 11.50
CA MET A 235 13.51 12.31 12.78
C MET A 235 12.45 12.27 13.88
N PHE A 236 11.20 12.59 13.58
CA PHE A 236 10.11 12.59 14.54
C PHE A 236 9.27 11.29 14.42
N GLY A 237 8.67 11.03 13.26
CA GLY A 237 7.74 9.91 13.07
C GLY A 237 8.38 8.54 13.34
N LEU A 238 9.56 8.27 12.76
CA LEU A 238 10.26 7.00 12.94
C LEU A 238 11.13 6.98 14.19
N LYS A 239 12.07 7.93 14.32
CA LYS A 239 13.10 7.86 15.38
C LYS A 239 12.50 8.02 16.77
N ASP A 240 11.57 9.00 16.95
CA ASP A 240 11.06 9.38 18.27
C ASP A 240 9.72 8.70 18.61
N MET A 241 8.82 8.51 17.62
CA MET A 241 7.47 8.03 17.88
C MET A 241 7.31 6.52 17.71
N THR A 242 7.63 5.98 16.53
CA THR A 242 7.25 4.59 16.21
C THR A 242 8.37 3.58 16.44
N GLY A 243 9.63 3.96 16.22
CA GLY A 243 10.75 3.03 16.26
C GLY A 243 10.67 1.89 15.22
N ALA A 244 9.80 2.00 14.22
CA ALA A 244 9.51 0.96 13.23
C ALA A 244 10.62 0.83 12.17
N VAL A 245 11.82 0.48 12.60
CA VAL A 245 13.04 0.43 11.77
C VAL A 245 13.07 -0.84 10.94
N MET A 246 13.20 -0.71 9.62
CA MET A 246 13.42 -1.85 8.72
C MET A 246 14.82 -2.45 8.95
N SER A 247 14.93 -3.77 8.94
CA SER A 247 16.25 -4.43 8.98
C SER A 247 16.98 -4.32 7.64
N PRO A 248 18.34 -4.24 7.62
CA PRO A 248 19.11 -4.26 6.38
C PRO A 248 18.89 -5.51 5.53
N PHE A 249 18.59 -6.66 6.16
CA PHE A 249 18.25 -7.89 5.44
C PHE A 249 16.93 -7.77 4.70
N ASN A 250 15.88 -7.19 5.33
CA ASN A 250 14.59 -6.93 4.66
C ASN A 250 14.77 -5.93 3.52
N ALA A 251 15.58 -4.89 3.70
CA ALA A 251 15.90 -3.94 2.63
C ALA A 251 16.54 -4.64 1.41
N PHE A 252 17.44 -5.61 1.64
CA PHE A 252 18.02 -6.42 0.56
C PHE A 252 16.98 -7.25 -0.18
N LEU A 253 16.04 -7.90 0.53
CA LEU A 253 14.96 -8.68 -0.09
C LEU A 253 14.01 -7.79 -0.89
N ILE A 254 13.64 -6.63 -0.36
CA ILE A 254 12.85 -5.61 -1.09
C ILE A 254 13.58 -5.14 -2.35
N ALA A 255 14.88 -4.83 -2.25
CA ALA A 255 15.69 -4.42 -3.41
C ALA A 255 15.72 -5.50 -4.50
N ARG A 256 15.73 -6.78 -4.10
CA ARG A 256 15.64 -7.93 -5.00
C ARG A 256 14.26 -8.04 -5.64
N GLY A 257 13.18 -7.97 -4.86
CA GLY A 257 11.80 -8.04 -5.34
C GLY A 257 11.47 -6.92 -6.34
N LEU A 258 11.93 -5.71 -6.08
CA LEU A 258 11.73 -4.55 -6.95
C LEU A 258 12.28 -4.73 -8.37
N LYS A 259 13.33 -5.55 -8.57
CA LYS A 259 13.91 -5.76 -9.92
C LYS A 259 12.97 -6.38 -10.94
N THR A 260 11.88 -6.97 -10.49
CA THR A 260 10.89 -7.65 -11.33
C THR A 260 9.46 -7.10 -11.12
N LEU A 261 9.34 -5.93 -10.51
CA LEU A 261 8.02 -5.38 -10.17
C LEU A 261 7.14 -5.18 -11.40
N ASP A 262 7.67 -4.57 -12.46
CA ASP A 262 6.93 -4.31 -13.71
C ASP A 262 6.39 -5.61 -14.34
N ILE A 263 7.27 -6.61 -14.49
CA ILE A 263 6.91 -7.90 -15.10
C ILE A 263 5.85 -8.63 -14.25
N ARG A 264 5.98 -8.58 -12.93
CA ARG A 264 4.99 -9.19 -12.02
C ARG A 264 3.65 -8.46 -12.10
N MET A 265 3.64 -7.12 -12.07
CA MET A 265 2.39 -6.35 -12.15
C MET A 265 1.67 -6.54 -13.49
N GLU A 266 2.39 -6.66 -14.60
CA GLU A 266 1.81 -7.01 -15.90
C GLU A 266 1.17 -8.40 -15.88
N ARG A 267 1.87 -9.39 -15.31
CA ARG A 267 1.34 -10.76 -15.21
C ARG A 267 0.14 -10.84 -14.27
N HIS A 268 0.22 -10.24 -13.07
CA HIS A 268 -0.92 -10.18 -12.14
C HIS A 268 -2.15 -9.55 -12.80
N SER A 269 -1.98 -8.41 -13.49
CA SER A 269 -3.11 -7.71 -14.11
C SER A 269 -3.71 -8.51 -15.27
N ALA A 270 -2.88 -9.15 -16.09
CA ALA A 270 -3.36 -9.99 -17.20
C ALA A 270 -4.10 -11.23 -16.68
N ASN A 271 -3.55 -11.88 -15.65
CA ASN A 271 -4.22 -13.03 -15.02
C ASN A 271 -5.55 -12.62 -14.37
N ALA A 272 -5.54 -11.51 -13.62
CA ALA A 272 -6.73 -11.03 -12.93
C ALA A 272 -7.85 -10.65 -13.91
N MET A 273 -7.53 -10.03 -15.06
CA MET A 273 -8.53 -9.73 -16.07
C MET A 273 -9.21 -11.01 -16.59
N LYS A 274 -8.42 -12.02 -16.94
CA LYS A 274 -8.93 -13.30 -17.45
C LYS A 274 -9.79 -14.04 -16.41
N VAL A 275 -9.35 -14.02 -15.13
CA VAL A 275 -10.11 -14.59 -14.01
C VAL A 275 -11.40 -13.81 -13.77
N ALA A 276 -11.37 -12.47 -13.82
CA ALA A 276 -12.55 -11.62 -13.61
C ALA A 276 -13.61 -11.83 -14.70
N GLU A 277 -13.21 -11.93 -15.97
CA GLU A 277 -14.11 -12.23 -17.09
C GLU A 277 -14.81 -13.59 -16.89
N PHE A 278 -14.06 -14.63 -16.51
CA PHE A 278 -14.64 -15.94 -16.20
C PHE A 278 -15.65 -15.87 -15.02
N LEU A 279 -15.27 -15.18 -13.94
CA LEU A 279 -16.12 -15.06 -12.76
C LEU A 279 -17.37 -14.23 -13.00
N HIS A 280 -17.28 -13.22 -13.88
CA HIS A 280 -18.40 -12.35 -14.23
C HIS A 280 -19.58 -13.12 -14.83
N ASP A 281 -19.29 -14.15 -15.61
CA ASP A 281 -20.30 -14.98 -16.30
C ASP A 281 -20.73 -16.21 -15.49
N HIS A 282 -20.14 -16.44 -14.27
CA HIS A 282 -20.40 -17.67 -13.53
C HIS A 282 -21.72 -17.58 -12.72
N PRO A 283 -22.63 -18.58 -12.79
CA PRO A 283 -23.97 -18.52 -12.18
C PRO A 283 -23.99 -18.40 -10.66
N ALA A 284 -22.96 -18.89 -9.96
CA ALA A 284 -22.82 -18.77 -8.50
C ALA A 284 -22.46 -17.33 -8.04
N ILE A 285 -22.03 -16.46 -8.96
CA ILE A 285 -21.58 -15.11 -8.68
C ILE A 285 -22.74 -14.12 -8.84
N ASP A 286 -22.89 -13.23 -7.88
CA ASP A 286 -23.83 -12.10 -7.96
C ASP A 286 -23.14 -10.86 -8.53
N LYS A 287 -21.90 -10.58 -8.08
CA LYS A 287 -21.14 -9.43 -8.54
C LYS A 287 -19.64 -9.70 -8.50
N VAL A 288 -18.91 -9.15 -9.47
CA VAL A 288 -17.44 -9.09 -9.47
C VAL A 288 -17.01 -7.64 -9.26
N TYR A 289 -16.16 -7.41 -8.27
CA TYR A 289 -15.51 -6.12 -8.02
C TYR A 289 -14.10 -6.16 -8.59
N TYR A 290 -13.93 -5.63 -9.77
CA TYR A 290 -12.61 -5.52 -10.42
C TYR A 290 -12.57 -4.27 -11.30
N PRO A 291 -11.62 -3.34 -11.07
CA PRO A 291 -11.59 -2.06 -11.79
C PRO A 291 -11.39 -2.19 -13.32
N GLY A 292 -10.97 -3.37 -13.80
CA GLY A 292 -10.78 -3.65 -15.22
C GLY A 292 -12.07 -3.97 -15.99
N LEU A 293 -13.15 -4.35 -15.32
CA LEU A 293 -14.44 -4.61 -15.97
C LEU A 293 -15.15 -3.29 -16.31
N GLU A 294 -15.74 -3.20 -17.49
CA GLU A 294 -16.37 -1.96 -18.00
C GLU A 294 -17.60 -1.55 -17.16
N ASP A 295 -18.30 -2.51 -16.56
CA ASP A 295 -19.47 -2.29 -15.70
C ASP A 295 -19.11 -2.03 -14.23
N PHE A 296 -17.84 -2.07 -13.88
CA PHE A 296 -17.39 -1.75 -12.51
C PHE A 296 -17.57 -0.26 -12.22
N GLU A 297 -18.24 0.04 -11.09
CA GLU A 297 -18.38 1.41 -10.61
C GLU A 297 -17.01 2.02 -10.31
N GLY A 298 -16.60 3.04 -11.06
CA GLY A 298 -15.27 3.64 -10.97
C GLY A 298 -14.28 3.19 -12.07
N HIS A 299 -14.71 2.35 -13.03
CA HIS A 299 -13.88 1.93 -14.16
C HIS A 299 -13.24 3.12 -14.90
N GLU A 300 -14.02 4.17 -15.21
CA GLU A 300 -13.52 5.34 -15.92
C GLU A 300 -12.50 6.15 -15.10
N ILE A 301 -12.63 6.17 -13.76
CA ILE A 301 -11.62 6.77 -12.87
C ILE A 301 -10.35 5.92 -12.89
N ALA A 302 -10.49 4.59 -12.75
CA ALA A 302 -9.36 3.67 -12.83
C ALA A 302 -8.60 3.81 -14.16
N LYS A 303 -9.32 3.83 -15.28
CA LYS A 303 -8.77 4.01 -16.63
C LYS A 303 -8.01 5.34 -16.81
N LYS A 304 -8.44 6.40 -16.11
CA LYS A 304 -7.81 7.72 -16.13
C LYS A 304 -6.50 7.74 -15.35
N GLN A 305 -6.42 7.08 -14.20
CA GLN A 305 -5.31 7.24 -13.24
C GLN A 305 -4.40 6.01 -13.09
N MET A 306 -4.84 4.84 -13.58
CA MET A 306 -4.11 3.58 -13.46
C MET A 306 -3.63 3.12 -14.85
N LYS A 307 -2.39 2.64 -14.91
CA LYS A 307 -1.81 2.06 -16.13
C LYS A 307 -2.39 0.68 -16.46
N LEU A 308 -2.66 -0.11 -15.44
CA LEU A 308 -3.26 -1.45 -15.44
C LEU A 308 -4.21 -1.54 -14.23
N TYR A 309 -4.96 -2.63 -14.10
CA TYR A 309 -5.99 -2.73 -13.05
C TYR A 309 -5.57 -3.60 -11.84
N GLY A 310 -4.35 -4.14 -11.86
CA GLY A 310 -3.80 -4.90 -10.73
C GLY A 310 -4.30 -6.34 -10.64
N GLY A 311 -3.83 -7.03 -9.60
CA GLY A 311 -4.14 -8.43 -9.34
C GLY A 311 -5.23 -8.67 -8.28
N MET A 312 -5.83 -7.60 -7.72
CA MET A 312 -6.84 -7.71 -6.68
C MET A 312 -8.25 -7.68 -7.25
N MET A 313 -9.09 -8.58 -6.80
CA MET A 313 -10.53 -8.56 -7.04
C MET A 313 -11.30 -9.06 -5.83
N SER A 314 -12.59 -8.76 -5.79
CA SER A 314 -13.52 -9.41 -4.86
C SER A 314 -14.76 -9.88 -5.64
N ILE A 315 -15.39 -10.92 -5.13
CA ILE A 315 -16.61 -11.49 -5.70
C ILE A 315 -17.67 -11.61 -4.63
N GLU A 316 -18.91 -11.46 -5.03
CA GLU A 316 -20.09 -11.70 -4.21
C GLU A 316 -20.72 -13.02 -4.62
N LEU A 317 -20.72 -13.98 -3.72
CA LEU A 317 -21.31 -15.30 -3.95
C LEU A 317 -22.79 -15.32 -3.53
N LYS A 318 -23.64 -15.99 -4.33
CA LYS A 318 -25.06 -16.23 -4.03
C LYS A 318 -25.24 -17.36 -3.03
N ALA A 319 -24.51 -17.29 -1.91
CA ALA A 319 -24.50 -18.34 -0.89
C ALA A 319 -24.30 -17.72 0.49
N ASP A 320 -24.75 -18.43 1.53
CA ASP A 320 -24.52 -18.04 2.91
C ASP A 320 -23.06 -18.29 3.33
N ARG A 321 -22.70 -17.73 4.49
CA ARG A 321 -21.34 -17.79 5.07
C ARG A 321 -20.79 -19.21 5.16
N ASP A 322 -21.60 -20.16 5.62
CA ASP A 322 -21.13 -21.55 5.87
C ASP A 322 -20.95 -22.31 4.56
N ALA A 323 -21.84 -22.12 3.59
CA ALA A 323 -21.72 -22.69 2.26
C ALA A 323 -20.48 -22.17 1.53
N VAL A 324 -20.23 -20.84 1.59
CA VAL A 324 -19.01 -20.23 1.03
C VAL A 324 -17.76 -20.80 1.67
N ALA A 325 -17.69 -20.81 3.00
CA ALA A 325 -16.54 -21.35 3.72
C ALA A 325 -16.29 -22.83 3.38
N HIS A 326 -17.36 -23.65 3.33
CA HIS A 326 -17.25 -25.06 2.97
C HIS A 326 -16.77 -25.27 1.52
N ALA A 327 -17.25 -24.44 0.60
CA ALA A 327 -16.81 -24.50 -0.79
C ALA A 327 -15.33 -24.12 -0.94
N LEU A 328 -14.91 -22.99 -0.37
CA LEU A 328 -13.51 -22.52 -0.44
C LEU A 328 -12.51 -23.50 0.17
N ASN A 329 -12.91 -24.27 1.21
CA ASN A 329 -12.05 -25.30 1.79
C ASN A 329 -11.68 -26.44 0.82
N LYS A 330 -12.28 -26.48 -0.38
CA LYS A 330 -11.97 -27.46 -1.43
C LYS A 330 -10.94 -26.98 -2.45
N LEU A 331 -10.53 -25.71 -2.38
CA LEU A 331 -9.48 -25.17 -3.26
C LEU A 331 -8.21 -26.03 -3.18
N GLN A 332 -7.58 -26.27 -4.32
CA GLN A 332 -6.35 -27.05 -4.43
C GLN A 332 -5.15 -26.18 -4.79
N LEU A 333 -5.36 -25.13 -5.59
CA LEU A 333 -4.35 -24.18 -6.02
C LEU A 333 -4.43 -22.88 -5.21
N GLY A 334 -5.63 -22.28 -5.14
CA GLY A 334 -5.86 -21.07 -4.36
C GLY A 334 -5.60 -21.30 -2.88
N THR A 335 -4.65 -20.55 -2.30
CA THR A 335 -4.29 -20.65 -0.88
C THR A 335 -5.21 -19.81 -0.02
N ILE A 336 -5.87 -20.43 0.95
CA ILE A 336 -6.69 -19.70 1.93
C ILE A 336 -5.77 -18.98 2.90
N ALA A 337 -5.62 -17.66 2.72
CA ALA A 337 -4.75 -16.84 3.54
C ALA A 337 -5.19 -15.36 3.50
N VAL A 338 -4.81 -14.62 4.54
CA VAL A 338 -4.81 -13.17 4.49
C VAL A 338 -3.58 -12.67 3.69
N SER A 339 -3.46 -11.37 3.49
CA SER A 339 -2.42 -10.73 2.68
C SER A 339 -2.81 -10.66 1.19
N LEU A 340 -1.88 -10.23 0.34
CA LEU A 340 -2.08 -10.04 -1.10
C LEU A 340 -0.75 -9.75 -1.80
N GLY A 341 -0.76 -9.81 -3.13
CA GLY A 341 0.38 -9.35 -3.94
C GLY A 341 1.57 -10.31 -3.92
N ASP A 342 1.35 -11.55 -3.51
CA ASP A 342 2.30 -12.64 -3.58
C ASP A 342 2.33 -13.27 -4.99
N ALA A 343 3.34 -14.08 -5.26
CA ALA A 343 3.42 -14.89 -6.47
C ALA A 343 2.27 -15.93 -6.54
N GLU A 344 1.81 -16.41 -5.39
CA GLU A 344 0.73 -17.37 -5.25
C GLU A 344 -0.65 -16.69 -5.17
N THR A 345 -1.67 -17.35 -5.72
CA THR A 345 -3.06 -16.90 -5.59
C THR A 345 -3.57 -17.09 -4.17
N LEU A 346 -3.97 -15.98 -3.52
CA LEU A 346 -4.51 -15.97 -2.15
C LEU A 346 -6.00 -15.69 -2.16
N VAL A 347 -6.75 -16.44 -1.35
CA VAL A 347 -8.21 -16.31 -1.23
C VAL A 347 -8.58 -16.05 0.23
N GLU A 348 -9.39 -15.04 0.46
CA GLU A 348 -9.87 -14.65 1.79
C GLU A 348 -11.39 -14.50 1.80
N HIS A 349 -12.05 -15.20 2.72
CA HIS A 349 -13.46 -15.00 3.04
C HIS A 349 -13.59 -14.11 4.27
N ALA A 350 -13.82 -12.83 4.07
CA ALA A 350 -13.76 -11.83 5.14
C ALA A 350 -14.69 -12.16 6.32
N ALA A 351 -15.94 -12.60 6.04
CA ALA A 351 -16.93 -12.93 7.05
C ALA A 351 -16.52 -14.12 7.96
N SER A 352 -15.78 -15.10 7.42
CA SER A 352 -15.32 -16.26 8.19
C SER A 352 -13.89 -16.14 8.75
N MET A 353 -13.11 -15.14 8.31
CA MET A 353 -11.70 -14.97 8.69
C MET A 353 -11.51 -13.67 9.46
N THR A 354 -11.21 -12.57 8.81
CA THR A 354 -10.85 -11.29 9.46
C THR A 354 -11.99 -10.68 10.28
N HIS A 355 -13.26 -10.95 9.95
CA HIS A 355 -14.46 -10.48 10.65
C HIS A 355 -15.27 -11.62 11.28
N SER A 356 -14.62 -12.74 11.60
CA SER A 356 -15.28 -13.95 12.12
C SER A 356 -16.06 -13.75 13.41
N THR A 357 -15.73 -12.73 14.19
CA THR A 357 -16.41 -12.37 15.46
C THR A 357 -17.59 -11.40 15.27
N TYR A 358 -17.80 -10.88 14.06
CA TYR A 358 -18.87 -9.93 13.77
C TYR A 358 -20.22 -10.65 13.64
N THR A 359 -21.27 -10.03 14.17
CA THR A 359 -22.65 -10.43 13.90
C THR A 359 -23.04 -10.08 12.45
N PRO A 360 -24.11 -10.66 11.88
CA PRO A 360 -24.59 -10.29 10.55
C PRO A 360 -24.90 -8.78 10.42
N GLU A 361 -25.41 -8.14 11.48
CA GLU A 361 -25.68 -6.71 11.52
C GLU A 361 -24.39 -5.87 11.48
N GLU A 362 -23.37 -6.30 12.19
CA GLU A 362 -22.04 -5.64 12.20
C GLU A 362 -21.32 -5.80 10.85
N LEU A 363 -21.40 -6.98 10.22
CA LEU A 363 -20.88 -7.20 8.87
C LEU A 363 -21.56 -6.25 7.88
N LYS A 364 -22.88 -6.18 7.91
CA LYS A 364 -23.64 -5.29 7.03
C LYS A 364 -23.31 -3.82 7.25
N ALA A 365 -23.16 -3.39 8.50
CA ALA A 365 -22.74 -2.02 8.84
C ALA A 365 -21.33 -1.69 8.33
N SER A 366 -20.47 -2.72 8.20
CA SER A 366 -19.10 -2.61 7.66
C SER A 366 -19.04 -2.78 6.13
N GLY A 367 -20.19 -2.93 5.44
CA GLY A 367 -20.26 -3.15 3.99
C GLY A 367 -19.73 -4.51 3.54
N ILE A 368 -19.64 -5.48 4.45
CA ILE A 368 -19.17 -6.85 4.18
C ILE A 368 -20.37 -7.77 4.20
N SER A 369 -20.62 -8.44 3.07
CA SER A 369 -21.65 -9.47 3.01
C SER A 369 -21.13 -10.84 3.44
N GLU A 370 -22.02 -11.78 3.66
CA GLU A 370 -21.69 -13.16 3.98
C GLU A 370 -21.09 -13.92 2.78
N GLY A 371 -21.35 -13.44 1.56
CA GLY A 371 -20.85 -14.02 0.30
C GLY A 371 -19.56 -13.39 -0.23
N LEU A 372 -19.02 -12.36 0.44
CA LEU A 372 -17.88 -11.61 -0.07
C LEU A 372 -16.56 -12.39 0.07
N VAL A 373 -15.95 -12.70 -1.06
CA VAL A 373 -14.64 -13.36 -1.15
C VAL A 373 -13.66 -12.43 -1.88
N ARG A 374 -12.51 -12.18 -1.26
CA ARG A 374 -11.40 -11.43 -1.86
C ARG A 374 -10.37 -12.39 -2.44
N ILE A 375 -9.90 -12.10 -3.66
CA ILE A 375 -8.92 -12.89 -4.39
C ILE A 375 -7.74 -11.99 -4.75
N SER A 376 -6.55 -12.36 -4.32
CA SER A 376 -5.28 -11.82 -4.82
C SER A 376 -4.75 -12.78 -5.85
N VAL A 377 -4.95 -12.48 -7.12
CA VAL A 377 -4.56 -13.34 -8.23
C VAL A 377 -3.04 -13.34 -8.37
N GLY A 378 -2.43 -14.53 -8.34
CA GLY A 378 -1.00 -14.74 -8.42
C GLY A 378 -0.43 -14.77 -9.85
N LEU A 379 0.75 -15.35 -9.96
CA LEU A 379 1.54 -15.43 -11.21
C LEU A 379 1.40 -16.78 -11.92
N GLU A 380 0.62 -17.70 -11.37
CA GLU A 380 0.35 -19.03 -11.92
C GLU A 380 -0.28 -18.94 -13.33
N ASP A 381 -0.45 -20.07 -13.97
CA ASP A 381 -1.21 -20.11 -15.22
C ASP A 381 -2.68 -19.75 -14.94
N PRO A 382 -3.25 -18.73 -15.62
CA PRO A 382 -4.61 -18.28 -15.33
C PRO A 382 -5.67 -19.35 -15.64
N ASP A 383 -5.42 -20.29 -16.55
CA ASP A 383 -6.35 -21.37 -16.83
C ASP A 383 -6.40 -22.39 -15.67
N ASP A 384 -5.28 -22.60 -14.97
CA ASP A 384 -5.24 -23.44 -13.77
C ASP A 384 -5.97 -22.77 -12.59
N ILE A 385 -5.80 -21.44 -12.41
CA ILE A 385 -6.54 -20.66 -11.41
C ILE A 385 -8.05 -20.75 -11.68
N ILE A 386 -8.47 -20.57 -12.94
CA ILE A 386 -9.86 -20.65 -13.35
C ILE A 386 -10.41 -22.07 -13.13
N ALA A 387 -9.65 -23.10 -13.46
CA ALA A 387 -10.08 -24.50 -13.27
C ALA A 387 -10.32 -24.82 -11.78
N ASP A 388 -9.44 -24.34 -10.88
CA ASP A 388 -9.58 -24.55 -9.44
C ASP A 388 -10.80 -23.79 -8.87
N LEU A 389 -10.95 -22.51 -9.22
CA LEU A 389 -12.11 -21.70 -8.82
C LEU A 389 -13.42 -22.32 -9.37
N LYS A 390 -13.44 -22.76 -10.63
CA LYS A 390 -14.62 -23.38 -11.25
C LYS A 390 -15.04 -24.63 -10.50
N ALA A 391 -14.10 -25.52 -10.18
CA ALA A 391 -14.39 -26.75 -9.47
C ALA A 391 -15.05 -26.51 -8.11
N VAL A 392 -14.71 -25.42 -7.44
CA VAL A 392 -15.30 -24.99 -6.17
C VAL A 392 -16.65 -24.33 -6.37
N LEU A 393 -16.75 -23.39 -7.29
CA LEU A 393 -17.96 -22.60 -7.54
C LEU A 393 -19.11 -23.43 -8.11
N ASP A 394 -18.83 -24.43 -8.96
CA ASP A 394 -19.84 -25.38 -9.46
C ASP A 394 -20.54 -26.17 -8.35
N THR A 395 -19.98 -26.22 -7.13
CA THR A 395 -20.63 -26.88 -5.98
C THR A 395 -21.68 -26.00 -5.29
N LEU A 396 -21.77 -24.72 -5.69
CA LEU A 396 -22.70 -23.72 -5.15
C LEU A 396 -23.89 -23.42 -6.07
N VAL A 397 -23.95 -24.07 -7.24
CA VAL A 397 -25.01 -23.90 -8.26
C VAL A 397 -26.09 -24.95 -8.10
#